data_755e3f5aacd2e5768dbc719c90c35e97
#
_entry.id   755e3f5aacd2e5768dbc719c90c35e97
#
_cell.length_a   1.000
_cell.length_b   1.000
_cell.length_c   1.000
_cell.angle_alpha   90.00
_cell.angle_beta   90.00
_cell.angle_gamma   90.00
#
_symmetry.space_group_name_H-M   'P 1'
#
loop_
_entity.id
_entity.type
_entity.pdbx_description
1 polymer ?
#
loop_
_entity_poly.entity_id
_entity_poly.type
_entity_poly.pdbx_seq_one_letter_code
_entity_poly.pdbx_strand_id
1 'polypeptide(L)'
;IKEGRKFGVFLTLASQRPSDISTTIISQLHNYFIHRLVNDEDIDKVGRSISYLDRVSKESLPILSTGVCVIAGQLTEMPIVVKIDEIESKHIPRNETIDIVAKWASLPSEAELQET
;
A
#
# COMPACT_ATOMS: atom_id res chain seq x y z
N ILE A 1 16.07 -11.03 -7.71
CA ILE A 1 15.08 -11.77 -6.89
C ILE A 1 15.33 -13.28 -6.94
N LYS A 2 15.60 -13.85 -8.10
CA LYS A 2 15.79 -15.32 -8.26
C LYS A 2 16.90 -15.92 -7.38
N GLU A 3 17.94 -15.20 -7.06
CA GLU A 3 19.09 -15.71 -6.31
C GLU A 3 19.09 -15.35 -4.83
N GLY A 4 18.37 -14.31 -4.41
CA GLY A 4 18.33 -13.88 -3.00
C GLY A 4 17.82 -14.95 -2.03
N ARG A 5 16.93 -15.83 -2.51
CA ARG A 5 16.37 -16.93 -1.71
C ARG A 5 17.44 -17.89 -1.18
N LYS A 6 18.51 -18.12 -1.93
CA LYS A 6 19.64 -18.98 -1.52
C LYS A 6 20.43 -18.38 -0.36
N PHE A 7 20.34 -17.07 -0.17
CA PHE A 7 21.04 -16.32 0.86
C PHE A 7 20.15 -15.88 2.03
N GLY A 8 18.91 -16.41 2.11
CA GLY A 8 17.97 -16.03 3.16
C GLY A 8 17.43 -14.61 3.04
N VAL A 9 17.48 -14.01 1.87
CA VAL A 9 16.93 -12.67 1.62
C VAL A 9 15.44 -12.78 1.31
N PHE A 10 14.63 -12.09 2.11
CA PHE A 10 13.19 -11.94 1.90
C PHE A 10 12.90 -10.52 1.42
N LEU A 11 12.04 -10.39 0.42
CA LEU A 11 11.64 -9.10 -0.15
C LEU A 11 10.17 -8.86 0.09
N THR A 12 9.86 -7.73 0.71
CA THR A 12 8.50 -7.17 0.74
C THR A 12 8.47 -5.94 -0.16
N LEU A 13 7.51 -5.92 -1.09
CA LEU A 13 7.31 -4.82 -2.01
C LEU A 13 5.97 -4.15 -1.68
N ALA A 14 5.99 -2.85 -1.44
CA ALA A 14 4.79 -2.04 -1.23
C ALA A 14 4.70 -0.96 -2.32
N SER A 15 3.54 -0.80 -2.92
CA SER A 15 3.28 0.21 -3.95
C SER A 15 1.81 0.62 -3.93
N GLN A 16 1.55 1.87 -4.27
CA GLN A 16 0.19 2.39 -4.50
C GLN A 16 -0.25 2.18 -5.95
N ARG A 17 0.69 1.95 -6.87
CA ARG A 17 0.44 1.79 -8.31
C ARG A 17 1.07 0.51 -8.83
N PRO A 18 0.35 -0.60 -8.79
CA PRO A 18 0.83 -1.87 -9.35
C PRO A 18 1.17 -1.79 -10.84
N SER A 19 0.52 -0.90 -11.60
CA SER A 19 0.80 -0.69 -13.01
C SER A 19 2.25 -0.28 -13.30
N ASP A 20 2.90 0.44 -12.37
CA ASP A 20 4.29 0.88 -12.50
C ASP A 20 5.30 -0.26 -12.26
N ILE A 21 4.86 -1.38 -11.68
CA ILE A 21 5.73 -2.51 -11.37
C ILE A 21 5.77 -3.48 -12.56
N SER A 22 6.96 -3.99 -12.88
CA SER A 22 7.10 -5.01 -13.92
C SER A 22 6.25 -6.25 -13.62
N THR A 23 5.51 -6.73 -14.62
CA THR A 23 4.73 -7.97 -14.53
C THR A 23 5.57 -9.16 -14.10
N THR A 24 6.83 -9.21 -14.56
CA THR A 24 7.79 -10.25 -14.18
C THR A 24 8.07 -10.25 -12.68
N ILE A 25 8.15 -9.07 -12.05
CA ILE A 25 8.36 -8.96 -10.61
C ILE A 25 7.10 -9.40 -9.87
N ILE A 26 5.94 -8.87 -10.25
CA ILE A 26 4.67 -9.22 -9.60
C ILE A 26 4.46 -10.74 -9.65
N SER A 27 4.61 -11.38 -10.80
CA SER A 27 4.37 -12.82 -10.97
C SER A 27 5.35 -13.72 -10.22
N GLN A 28 6.46 -13.19 -9.71
CA GLN A 28 7.45 -13.95 -8.91
C GLN A 28 7.24 -13.82 -7.40
N LEU A 29 6.34 -12.95 -6.96
CA LEU A 29 5.95 -12.88 -5.55
C LEU A 29 5.09 -14.10 -5.19
N HIS A 30 5.15 -14.50 -3.93
CA HIS A 30 4.44 -15.70 -3.46
C HIS A 30 3.13 -15.35 -2.77
N ASN A 31 3.06 -14.18 -2.13
CA ASN A 31 1.92 -13.74 -1.36
C ASN A 31 1.61 -12.28 -1.65
N TYR A 32 0.34 -11.93 -1.64
CA TYR A 32 -0.17 -10.62 -1.99
C TYR A 32 -1.17 -10.15 -0.95
N PHE A 33 -1.02 -8.91 -0.51
CA PHE A 33 -1.98 -8.19 0.31
C PHE A 33 -2.48 -7.03 -0.53
N ILE A 34 -3.68 -7.17 -1.08
CA ILE A 34 -4.22 -6.22 -2.06
C ILE A 34 -5.30 -5.40 -1.37
N HIS A 35 -4.97 -4.16 -1.06
CA HIS A 35 -5.93 -3.18 -0.57
C HIS A 35 -6.77 -2.64 -1.72
N ARG A 36 -7.72 -1.75 -1.41
CA ARG A 36 -8.60 -1.15 -2.41
C ARG A 36 -7.82 -0.54 -3.58
N LEU A 37 -8.15 -0.95 -4.77
CA LEU A 37 -7.67 -0.38 -6.04
C LEU A 37 -8.88 0.12 -6.81
N VAL A 38 -8.82 1.34 -7.31
CA VAL A 38 -9.93 2.00 -8.04
C VAL A 38 -9.59 2.20 -9.51
N ASN A 39 -8.31 2.31 -9.84
CA ASN A 39 -7.84 2.50 -11.21
C ASN A 39 -7.92 1.17 -11.98
N ASP A 40 -8.60 1.18 -13.13
CA ASP A 40 -8.80 -0.01 -13.97
C ASP A 40 -7.48 -0.59 -14.48
N GLU A 41 -6.48 0.24 -14.80
CA GLU A 41 -5.17 -0.20 -15.23
C GLU A 41 -4.45 -1.01 -14.14
N ASP A 42 -4.52 -0.54 -12.89
CA ASP A 42 -3.95 -1.23 -11.73
C ASP A 42 -4.67 -2.55 -11.46
N ILE A 43 -6.01 -2.55 -11.53
CA ILE A 43 -6.84 -3.75 -11.34
C ILE A 43 -6.54 -4.78 -12.42
N ASP A 44 -6.44 -4.36 -13.68
CA ASP A 44 -6.10 -5.24 -14.79
C ASP A 44 -4.70 -5.79 -14.69
N LYS A 45 -3.73 -4.97 -14.29
CA LYS A 45 -2.35 -5.40 -14.09
C LYS A 45 -2.27 -6.49 -13.01
N VAL A 46 -2.90 -6.26 -11.87
CA VAL A 46 -2.98 -7.22 -10.76
C VAL A 46 -3.67 -8.50 -11.21
N GLY A 47 -4.82 -8.39 -11.85
CA GLY A 47 -5.60 -9.54 -12.31
C GLY A 47 -4.90 -10.41 -13.35
N ARG A 48 -4.02 -9.83 -14.17
CA ARG A 48 -3.22 -10.58 -15.16
C ARG A 48 -1.93 -11.17 -14.58
N SER A 49 -1.39 -10.53 -13.55
CA SER A 49 -0.08 -10.90 -13.01
C SER A 49 -0.17 -11.91 -11.88
N ILE A 50 -1.30 -11.96 -11.17
CA ILE A 50 -1.50 -12.80 -9.99
C ILE A 50 -2.44 -13.95 -10.34
N SER A 51 -1.86 -15.13 -10.57
CA SER A 51 -2.62 -16.33 -10.93
C SER A 51 -3.55 -16.84 -9.84
N TYR A 52 -3.30 -16.46 -8.60
CA TYR A 52 -4.10 -16.85 -7.42
C TYR A 52 -5.37 -16.00 -7.25
N LEU A 53 -5.51 -14.90 -7.99
CA LEU A 53 -6.64 -13.99 -7.85
C LEU A 53 -7.77 -14.43 -8.79
N ASP A 54 -8.87 -14.88 -8.20
CA ASP A 54 -10.05 -15.24 -8.95
C ASP A 54 -10.84 -13.99 -9.41
N ARG A 55 -11.82 -14.22 -10.29
CA ARG A 55 -12.64 -13.14 -10.86
C ARG A 55 -13.41 -12.37 -9.80
N VAL A 56 -13.99 -13.08 -8.82
CA VAL A 56 -14.82 -12.47 -7.77
C VAL A 56 -13.97 -11.56 -6.90
N SER A 57 -12.79 -12.02 -6.50
CA SER A 57 -11.84 -11.22 -5.72
C SER A 57 -11.38 -9.99 -6.49
N LYS A 58 -11.10 -10.11 -7.79
CA LYS A 58 -10.74 -8.96 -8.64
C LYS A 58 -11.86 -7.92 -8.69
N GLU A 59 -13.11 -8.35 -8.90
CA GLU A 59 -14.29 -7.47 -8.97
C GLU A 59 -14.57 -6.79 -7.61
N SER A 60 -14.13 -7.36 -6.50
CA SER A 60 -14.29 -6.77 -5.17
C SER A 60 -13.29 -5.67 -4.83
N LEU A 61 -12.15 -5.59 -5.52
CA LEU A 61 -11.07 -4.64 -5.18
C LEU A 61 -11.50 -3.18 -5.12
N PRO A 62 -12.34 -2.65 -6.05
CA PRO A 62 -12.75 -1.25 -6.01
C PRO A 62 -13.63 -0.88 -4.82
N ILE A 63 -14.37 -1.85 -4.29
CA ILE A 63 -15.36 -1.64 -3.23
C ILE A 63 -14.88 -1.99 -1.83
N LEU A 64 -13.63 -2.44 -1.68
CA LEU A 64 -13.06 -2.74 -0.37
C LEU A 64 -13.07 -1.49 0.54
N SER A 65 -13.47 -1.69 1.78
CA SER A 65 -13.43 -0.65 2.82
C SER A 65 -12.00 -0.35 3.27
N THR A 66 -11.81 0.79 3.92
CA THR A 66 -10.53 1.11 4.57
C THR A 66 -10.16 0.03 5.60
N GLY A 67 -8.89 -0.36 5.62
CA GLY A 67 -8.39 -1.41 6.51
C GLY A 67 -8.77 -2.83 6.10
N VAL A 68 -9.40 -3.02 4.92
CA VAL A 68 -9.71 -4.34 4.36
C VAL A 68 -8.76 -4.63 3.20
N CYS A 69 -8.33 -5.88 3.09
CA CYS A 69 -7.54 -6.35 1.97
C CYS A 69 -7.96 -7.76 1.52
N VAL A 70 -7.61 -8.09 0.29
CA VAL A 70 -7.63 -9.46 -0.22
C VAL A 70 -6.23 -10.05 -0.02
N ILE A 71 -6.15 -11.20 0.64
CA ILE A 71 -4.92 -11.99 0.74
C ILE A 71 -5.02 -13.12 -0.29
N ALA A 72 -4.01 -13.22 -1.14
CA ALA A 72 -3.92 -14.26 -2.16
C ALA A 72 -2.47 -14.77 -2.26
N GLY A 73 -2.31 -16.03 -2.62
CA GLY A 73 -0.99 -16.63 -2.81
C GLY A 73 -0.81 -17.92 -2.04
N GLN A 74 0.42 -18.21 -1.64
CA GLN A 74 0.77 -19.46 -0.97
C GLN A 74 0.34 -19.52 0.51
N LEU A 75 -0.01 -18.39 1.11
CA LEU A 75 -0.51 -18.31 2.49
C LEU A 75 -1.91 -18.89 2.64
N THR A 76 -2.69 -18.91 1.58
CA THR A 76 -4.10 -19.30 1.59
C THR A 76 -4.40 -20.22 0.42
N GLU A 77 -5.27 -21.21 0.60
CA GLU A 77 -5.68 -22.11 -0.48
C GLU A 77 -6.52 -21.41 -1.54
N MET A 78 -7.23 -20.36 -1.13
CA MET A 78 -8.03 -19.48 -2.00
C MET A 78 -7.90 -18.03 -1.53
N PRO A 79 -8.17 -17.03 -2.38
CA PRO A 79 -8.22 -15.64 -1.95
C PRO A 79 -9.22 -15.45 -0.80
N ILE A 80 -8.81 -14.73 0.23
CA ILE A 80 -9.65 -14.39 1.36
C ILE A 80 -9.69 -12.89 1.58
N VAL A 81 -10.84 -12.39 2.02
CA VAL A 81 -11.01 -10.98 2.41
C VAL A 81 -10.79 -10.87 3.91
N VAL A 82 -9.89 -10.01 4.32
CA VAL A 82 -9.49 -9.84 5.72
C VAL A 82 -9.58 -8.37 6.10
N LYS A 83 -10.13 -8.11 7.27
CA LYS A 83 -10.05 -6.79 7.91
C LYS A 83 -8.81 -6.77 8.80
N ILE A 84 -7.96 -5.79 8.60
CA ILE A 84 -6.77 -5.56 9.42
C ILE A 84 -7.20 -4.86 10.70
N ASP A 85 -6.76 -5.37 11.85
CA ASP A 85 -7.00 -4.73 13.13
C ASP A 85 -6.24 -3.40 13.24
N GLU A 86 -6.79 -2.48 14.00
CA GLU A 86 -6.11 -1.21 14.29
C GLU A 86 -4.88 -1.47 15.18
N ILE A 87 -3.78 -0.78 14.86
CA ILE A 87 -2.57 -0.84 15.67
C ILE A 87 -2.82 -0.08 16.98
N GLU A 88 -2.33 -0.60 18.10
CA GLU A 88 -2.37 0.13 19.37
C GLU A 88 -1.69 1.50 19.21
N SER A 89 -2.26 2.53 19.82
CA SER A 89 -1.83 3.93 19.68
C SER A 89 -0.32 4.15 19.94
N LYS A 90 0.29 3.33 20.80
CA LYS A 90 1.75 3.37 21.07
C LYS A 90 2.63 2.99 19.89
N HIS A 91 2.08 2.26 18.90
CA HIS A 91 2.80 1.79 17.71
C HIS A 91 2.44 2.58 16.44
N ILE A 92 1.52 3.55 16.54
CA ILE A 92 1.18 4.41 15.40
C ILE A 92 2.38 5.31 15.12
N PRO A 93 2.91 5.33 13.88
CA PRO A 93 3.93 6.28 13.51
C PRO A 93 3.45 7.71 13.78
N ARG A 94 4.26 8.52 14.44
CA ARG A 94 3.95 9.95 14.63
C ARG A 94 4.06 10.66 13.29
N ASN A 95 2.97 10.70 12.56
CA ASN A 95 2.80 11.55 11.38
C ASN A 95 2.19 12.88 11.87
N GLU A 96 3.00 13.70 12.50
CA GLU A 96 2.59 15.08 12.75
C GLU A 96 2.57 15.78 11.38
N THR A 97 1.37 15.89 10.82
CA THR A 97 1.14 16.81 9.70
C THR A 97 1.43 18.20 10.24
N ILE A 98 2.49 18.81 9.73
CA ILE A 98 2.82 20.19 10.11
C ILE A 98 1.61 21.05 9.74
N ASP A 99 0.94 21.63 10.73
CA ASP A 99 -0.10 22.62 10.47
C ASP A 99 0.57 23.88 9.91
N ILE A 100 0.61 23.95 8.59
CA ILE A 100 1.23 25.03 7.84
C ILE A 100 0.55 26.37 8.18
N VAL A 101 -0.77 26.35 8.42
CA VAL A 101 -1.55 27.57 8.72
C VAL A 101 -1.17 28.11 10.09
N ALA A 102 -1.08 27.24 11.11
CA ALA A 102 -0.63 27.62 12.44
C ALA A 102 0.83 28.11 12.44
N LYS A 103 1.68 27.47 11.62
CA LYS A 103 3.08 27.86 11.49
C LYS A 103 3.25 29.19 10.77
N TRP A 104 2.44 29.50 9.77
CA TRP A 104 2.43 30.79 9.09
C TRP A 104 1.88 31.91 9.99
N ALA A 105 0.85 31.63 10.77
CA ALA A 105 0.32 32.59 11.74
C ALA A 105 1.32 32.96 12.86
N SER A 106 2.30 32.09 13.12
CA SER A 106 3.36 32.31 14.12
C SER A 106 4.65 32.96 13.56
N LEU A 107 4.72 33.19 12.23
CA LEU A 107 5.84 33.91 11.67
C LEU A 107 5.75 35.40 12.04
N PRO A 108 6.87 36.05 12.46
CA PRO A 108 6.88 37.48 12.73
C PRO A 108 6.48 38.24 11.49
N SER A 109 5.70 39.32 11.67
CA SER A 109 5.30 40.17 10.57
C SER A 109 6.51 40.89 9.96
N GLU A 110 6.45 41.25 8.67
CA GLU A 110 7.53 41.97 7.99
C GLU A 110 7.95 43.25 8.73
N ALA A 111 7.05 43.83 9.53
CA ALA A 111 7.35 45.01 10.35
C ALA A 111 8.32 44.69 11.51
N GLU A 112 8.29 43.52 12.07
CA GLU A 112 9.17 43.10 13.18
C GLU A 112 10.57 42.65 12.69
N LEU A 113 10.73 42.36 11.39
CA LEU A 113 12.02 42.00 10.79
C LEU A 113 12.85 43.26 10.36
N GLN A 114 12.25 44.46 10.37
CA GLN A 114 12.93 45.69 9.97
C GLN A 114 13.51 46.48 11.15
N GLU A 115 13.25 46.04 12.41
CA GLU A 115 13.79 46.71 13.63
C GLU A 115 15.04 46.03 14.21
N THR A 116 15.69 45.14 13.46
CA THR A 116 16.96 44.54 13.84
C THR A 116 18.03 44.88 12.81
#